data_e9276fd43bf01b2d0e72c2f39582b3ee
#
_entry.id   e9276fd43bf01b2d0e72c2f39582b3ee
#
_cell.length_a   1.000
_cell.length_b   1.000
_cell.length_c   1.000
_cell.angle_alpha   90.00
_cell.angle_beta   90.00
_cell.angle_gamma   90.00
#
_symmetry.space_group_name_H-M   'P 1'
#
loop_
_entity.id
_entity.type
_entity.pdbx_description
1 polymer ?
#
loop_
_entity_poly.entity_id
_entity_poly.type
_entity_poly.pdbx_seq_one_letter_code
_entity_poly.pdbx_strand_id
1 'polypeptide(L)'
;MTGEGRAPYEVLKVAAASKPVSVAGAIAGVIRSQQRVEVHAIGAGAVNQAIKAIAISRGYVAPVGLDLICVPSFIDLTLDGQERTGIRLLVEVR
;
A
#
# COMPACT_ATOMS: atom_id res chain seq x y z
N MET A 1 3.53 4.09 -25.31
CA MET A 1 3.74 3.70 -24.67
C MET A 1 3.15 3.27 -23.99
N THR A 2 2.88 3.34 -24.21
CA THR A 2 2.30 2.78 -23.47
C THR A 2 2.65 2.68 -22.28
N GLY A 3 1.90 2.48 -21.60
CA GLY A 3 2.34 2.22 -20.34
C GLY A 3 3.75 1.81 -20.29
N GLU A 4 4.26 1.44 -21.40
CA GLU A 4 5.60 0.93 -21.39
C GLU A 4 6.62 1.95 -20.97
N GLY A 5 6.36 3.19 -21.16
CA GLY A 5 7.28 4.21 -20.69
C GLY A 5 7.07 4.59 -19.24
N ARG A 6 6.09 4.00 -18.58
CA ARG A 6 5.70 4.41 -17.24
C ARG A 6 6.17 3.40 -16.23
N ALA A 7 6.84 3.88 -15.18
CA ALA A 7 7.26 3.00 -14.12
C ALA A 7 6.05 2.35 -13.45
N PRO A 8 6.15 1.10 -13.04
CA PRO A 8 5.09 0.48 -12.25
C PRO A 8 4.97 1.17 -10.90
N TYR A 9 3.82 1.05 -10.27
CA TYR A 9 3.66 1.56 -8.92
C TYR A 9 4.58 0.82 -7.97
N GLU A 10 5.09 1.55 -6.98
CA GLU A 10 5.80 0.93 -5.88
C GLU A 10 4.83 0.00 -5.15
N VAL A 11 5.30 -1.19 -4.79
CA VAL A 11 4.49 -2.17 -4.08
C VAL A 11 5.12 -2.44 -2.73
N LEU A 12 4.33 -2.29 -1.67
CA LEU A 12 4.74 -2.63 -0.32
C LEU A 12 3.94 -3.85 0.12
N LYS A 13 4.63 -4.88 0.60
CA LYS A 13 3.99 -6.10 1.07
C LYS A 13 3.91 -6.06 2.58
N VAL A 14 2.72 -6.31 3.10
CA VAL A 14 2.45 -6.22 4.54
C VAL A 14 2.04 -7.60 5.05
N ALA A 15 2.63 -8.00 6.15
CA ALA A 15 2.30 -9.24 6.84
C ALA A 15 1.59 -8.95 8.16
N ALA A 16 0.99 -9.98 8.75
CA ALA A 16 0.34 -9.83 10.04
C ALA A 16 1.30 -9.33 11.11
N ALA A 17 2.58 -9.68 11.00
CA ALA A 17 3.60 -9.26 11.97
C ALA A 17 4.25 -7.92 11.61
N SER A 18 3.90 -7.31 10.49
CA SER A 18 4.45 -6.02 10.13
C SER A 18 4.04 -4.95 11.15
N LYS A 19 4.94 -4.00 11.40
CA LYS A 19 4.67 -2.92 12.34
C LYS A 19 4.03 -1.75 11.57
N PRO A 20 2.80 -1.36 11.92
CA PRO A 20 2.10 -0.31 11.16
C PRO A 20 2.87 1.00 11.09
N VAL A 21 3.58 1.39 12.14
CA VAL A 21 4.34 2.65 12.13
C VAL A 21 5.45 2.61 11.08
N SER A 22 6.15 1.47 10.97
CA SER A 22 7.22 1.32 9.99
C SER A 22 6.67 1.32 8.56
N VAL A 23 5.57 0.61 8.36
CA VAL A 23 4.91 0.58 7.04
C VAL A 23 4.40 1.97 6.68
N ALA A 24 3.85 2.69 7.65
CA ALA A 24 3.35 4.04 7.43
C ALA A 24 4.45 4.99 6.96
N GLY A 25 5.65 4.86 7.52
CA GLY A 25 6.79 5.63 7.08
C GLY A 25 7.15 5.35 5.62
N ALA A 26 7.11 4.07 5.24
CA ALA A 26 7.37 3.68 3.86
C ALA A 26 6.30 4.21 2.91
N ILE A 27 5.03 4.13 3.30
CA ILE A 27 3.92 4.67 2.50
C ILE A 27 4.13 6.17 2.28
N ALA A 28 4.37 6.91 3.37
CA ALA A 28 4.53 8.35 3.27
C ALA A 28 5.71 8.75 2.39
N GLY A 29 6.81 7.98 2.46
CA GLY A 29 7.98 8.23 1.63
C GLY A 29 7.67 8.08 0.14
N VAL A 30 6.94 7.02 -0.24
CA VAL A 30 6.57 6.80 -1.64
C VAL A 30 5.57 7.86 -2.09
N ILE A 31 4.59 8.18 -1.24
CA ILE A 31 3.57 9.20 -1.57
C ILE A 31 4.21 10.55 -1.87
N ARG A 32 5.21 10.96 -1.08
CA ARG A 32 5.86 12.25 -1.28
C ARG A 32 6.57 12.34 -2.62
N SER A 33 7.06 11.21 -3.15
CA SER A 33 7.81 11.23 -4.41
C SER A 33 6.96 10.82 -5.60
N GLN A 34 6.02 9.90 -5.43
CA GLN A 34 5.30 9.29 -6.56
C GLN A 34 3.79 9.51 -6.50
N GLN A 35 3.25 9.96 -5.37
CA GLN A 35 1.84 10.29 -5.16
C GLN A 35 0.90 9.09 -5.17
N ARG A 36 1.43 7.88 -5.28
CA ARG A 36 0.65 6.65 -5.17
C ARG A 36 1.54 5.49 -4.81
N VAL A 37 0.94 4.49 -4.16
CA VAL A 37 1.63 3.27 -3.77
C VAL A 37 0.60 2.15 -3.65
N GLU A 38 0.99 0.93 -4.01
CA GLU A 38 0.15 -0.25 -3.78
C GLU A 38 0.62 -0.94 -2.51
N VAL A 39 -0.35 -1.36 -1.71
CA VAL A 39 -0.07 -2.14 -0.51
C VAL A 39 -0.77 -3.49 -0.68
N HIS A 40 -0.02 -4.56 -0.62
CA HIS A 40 -0.55 -5.92 -0.79
C HIS A 40 -0.56 -6.64 0.55
N ALA A 41 -1.67 -7.29 0.86
CA ALA A 41 -1.84 -8.01 2.12
C ALA A 41 -2.66 -9.27 1.88
N ILE A 42 -2.23 -10.39 2.46
CA ILE A 42 -2.94 -11.66 2.41
C ILE A 42 -3.34 -12.02 3.83
N GLY A 43 -4.64 -12.21 4.05
CA GLY A 43 -5.18 -12.59 5.34
C GLY A 43 -5.59 -11.40 6.19
N ALA A 44 -6.50 -11.66 7.13
CA ALA A 44 -7.12 -10.61 7.93
C ALA A 44 -6.13 -9.82 8.76
N GLY A 45 -5.15 -10.50 9.35
CA GLY A 45 -4.15 -9.82 10.18
C GLY A 45 -3.29 -8.85 9.37
N ALA A 46 -2.88 -9.27 8.18
CA ALA A 46 -2.09 -8.42 7.31
C ALA A 46 -2.90 -7.21 6.83
N VAL A 47 -4.17 -7.44 6.46
CA VAL A 47 -5.05 -6.34 6.02
C VAL A 47 -5.25 -5.34 7.15
N ASN A 48 -5.44 -5.83 8.40
CA ASN A 48 -5.60 -4.94 9.54
C ASN A 48 -4.36 -4.06 9.75
N GLN A 49 -3.17 -4.65 9.64
CA GLN A 49 -1.93 -3.88 9.79
C GLN A 49 -1.77 -2.87 8.66
N ALA A 50 -2.15 -3.25 7.44
CA ALA A 50 -2.07 -2.36 6.30
C ALA A 50 -3.00 -1.15 6.46
N ILE A 51 -4.24 -1.38 6.91
CA ILE A 51 -5.20 -0.28 7.13
C ILE A 51 -4.69 0.67 8.23
N LYS A 52 -4.15 0.12 9.32
CA LYS A 52 -3.57 0.95 10.36
C LYS A 52 -2.43 1.80 9.82
N ALA A 53 -1.56 1.19 9.00
CA ALA A 53 -0.44 1.91 8.43
C ALA A 53 -0.89 3.06 7.52
N ILE A 54 -1.94 2.82 6.73
CA ILE A 54 -2.48 3.86 5.86
C ILE A 54 -3.05 5.00 6.71
N ALA A 55 -3.79 4.67 7.77
CA ALA A 55 -4.35 5.68 8.66
C ALA A 55 -3.24 6.53 9.30
N ILE A 56 -2.15 5.90 9.75
CA ILE A 56 -1.02 6.63 10.32
C ILE A 56 -0.35 7.51 9.27
N SER A 57 -0.17 6.99 8.05
CA SER A 57 0.51 7.73 6.99
C SER A 57 -0.24 9.00 6.61
N ARG A 58 -1.56 9.03 6.74
CA ARG A 58 -2.33 10.25 6.51
C ARG A 58 -1.85 11.38 7.40
N GLY A 59 -1.55 11.08 8.67
CA GLY A 59 -1.01 12.07 9.59
C GLY A 59 0.38 12.54 9.21
N TYR A 60 1.17 11.66 8.59
CA TYR A 60 2.53 12.01 8.20
C TYR A 60 2.56 12.96 6.99
N VAL A 61 1.61 12.86 6.09
CA VAL A 61 1.60 13.70 4.89
C VAL A 61 0.71 14.94 5.02
N ALA A 62 -0.13 14.99 6.05
CA ALA A 62 -1.00 16.14 6.26
C ALA A 62 -0.24 17.47 6.38
N PRO A 63 0.91 17.53 7.09
CA PRO A 63 1.64 18.79 7.21
C PRO A 63 2.12 19.38 5.90
N VAL A 64 2.28 18.57 4.85
CA VAL A 64 2.67 19.08 3.53
C VAL A 64 1.46 19.25 2.62
N GLY A 65 0.26 19.22 3.18
CA GLY A 65 -0.97 19.51 2.44
C GLY A 65 -1.54 18.36 1.64
N LEU A 66 -1.09 17.14 1.87
CA LEU A 66 -1.59 15.99 1.11
C LEU A 66 -2.64 15.24 1.90
N ASP A 67 -3.63 14.72 1.19
CA ASP A 67 -4.62 13.82 1.76
C ASP A 67 -4.64 12.55 0.91
N LEU A 68 -4.98 11.42 1.53
CA LEU A 68 -4.90 10.13 0.89
C LEU A 68 -6.26 9.46 0.83
N ILE A 69 -6.50 8.75 -0.27
CA ILE A 69 -7.59 7.79 -0.38
C ILE A 69 -7.00 6.41 -0.58
N CYS A 70 -7.82 5.42 -0.34
CA CYS A 70 -7.42 4.02 -0.49
C CYS A 70 -8.52 3.29 -1.25
N VAL A 71 -8.14 2.63 -2.35
CA VAL A 71 -9.07 1.87 -3.17
C VAL A 71 -8.71 0.40 -3.08
N PRO A 72 -9.53 -0.42 -2.42
CA PRO A 72 -9.23 -1.85 -2.31
C PRO A 72 -9.68 -2.61 -3.53
N SER A 73 -8.96 -3.69 -3.84
CA SER A 73 -9.33 -4.65 -4.86
C SER A 73 -8.73 -5.99 -4.50
N PHE A 74 -9.20 -7.05 -5.16
CA PHE A 74 -8.59 -8.36 -4.98
C PHE A 74 -7.39 -8.51 -5.90
N ILE A 75 -6.41 -9.28 -5.46
CA ILE A 75 -5.33 -9.73 -6.32
C ILE A 75 -5.11 -11.21 -6.12
N ASP A 76 -4.62 -11.86 -7.17
CA ASP A 76 -4.24 -13.26 -7.09
C ASP A 76 -2.72 -13.35 -7.07
N LEU A 77 -2.20 -14.08 -6.09
CA LEU A 77 -0.78 -14.22 -5.86
C LEU A 77 -0.43 -15.69 -5.82
N THR A 78 0.73 -16.05 -6.35
CA THR A 78 1.24 -17.41 -6.25
C THR A 78 2.35 -17.41 -5.21
N LEU A 79 2.15 -18.17 -4.12
CA LEU A 79 3.13 -18.31 -3.06
C LEU A 79 3.44 -19.80 -2.89
N ASP A 80 4.72 -20.16 -3.05
CA ASP A 80 5.17 -21.54 -2.89
C ASP A 80 4.34 -22.51 -3.73
N GLY A 81 4.04 -22.10 -4.98
CA GLY A 81 3.28 -22.93 -5.90
C GLY A 81 1.79 -22.95 -5.65
N GLN A 82 1.30 -22.24 -4.64
CA GLN A 82 -0.13 -22.19 -4.33
C GLN A 82 -0.70 -20.83 -4.69
N GLU A 83 -1.88 -20.82 -5.25
CA GLU A 83 -2.59 -19.59 -5.52
C GLU A 83 -3.31 -19.10 -4.28
N ARG A 84 -3.11 -17.82 -3.97
CA ARG A 84 -3.71 -17.16 -2.83
C ARG A 84 -4.38 -15.89 -3.31
N THR A 85 -5.56 -15.62 -2.78
CA THR A 85 -6.24 -14.36 -3.03
C THR A 85 -5.89 -13.39 -1.91
N GLY A 86 -5.39 -12.23 -2.30
CA GLY A 86 -5.06 -11.17 -1.35
C GLY A 86 -5.85 -9.91 -1.64
N ILE A 87 -5.56 -8.90 -0.85
CA ILE A 87 -6.14 -7.56 -1.01
C ILE A 87 -5.03 -6.64 -1.48
N ARG A 88 -5.33 -5.88 -2.52
CA ARG A 88 -4.51 -4.79 -3.00
C ARG A 88 -5.18 -3.49 -2.57
N LEU A 89 -4.43 -2.65 -1.88
CA LEU A 89 -4.89 -1.34 -1.46
C LEU A 89 -4.11 -0.31 -2.26
N LEU A 90 -4.79 0.37 -3.18
CA LEU A 90 -4.16 1.44 -3.94
C LEU A 90 -4.34 2.73 -3.13
N VAL A 91 -3.23 3.26 -2.66
CA VAL A 91 -3.20 4.48 -1.85
C VAL A 91 -2.71 5.61 -2.74
N GLU A 92 -3.49 6.66 -2.86
CA GLU A 92 -3.10 7.78 -3.71
C GLU A 92 -3.54 9.10 -3.13
N VAL A 93 -2.91 10.16 -3.62
CA VAL A 93 -3.25 11.52 -3.22
C VAL A 93 -4.62 11.88 -3.79
N ARG A 94 -5.47 12.38 -2.90
CA ARG A 94 -6.80 12.81 -3.27
C ARG A 94 -6.82 14.26 -3.72
#